data_a1bfb5f7ac27de77a38c275f808ccb16
#
_entry.id   a1bfb5f7ac27de77a38c275f808ccb16
#
_cell.length_a   1.000
_cell.length_b   1.000
_cell.length_c   1.000
_cell.angle_alpha   90.00
_cell.angle_beta   90.00
_cell.angle_gamma   90.00
#
_symmetry.space_group_name_H-M   'P 1'
#
loop_
_entity.id
_entity.type
_entity.pdbx_description
1 polymer ?
#
loop_
_entity_poly.entity_id
_entity_poly.type
_entity_poly.pdbx_seq_one_letter_code
_entity_poly.pdbx_strand_id
1 'polypeptide(L)'
;MEVIAFDTETHLIGPGNVVPKLVCITWTEDGKSYGLGTGDEELKETVGEMLLRASEGKVTLVAHNAAFDMAVLLNAFPEFDELIFEAYARGNVLCTALREKLLILSD
;
A
#
# COMPACT_ATOMS: atom_id res chain seq x y z
N MET A 1 8.33 16.58 0.91
CA MET A 1 7.45 15.55 0.34
C MET A 1 6.64 14.89 1.45
N GLU A 2 5.35 14.75 1.27
CA GLU A 2 4.51 14.11 2.27
C GLU A 2 4.70 12.59 2.26
N VAL A 3 4.52 11.99 3.43
CA VAL A 3 4.62 10.54 3.61
C VAL A 3 3.28 10.01 4.10
N ILE A 4 2.80 8.96 3.48
CA ILE A 4 1.63 8.22 3.93
C ILE A 4 2.08 6.82 4.32
N ALA A 5 1.99 6.49 5.60
CA ALA A 5 2.24 5.14 6.07
C ALA A 5 0.92 4.37 6.04
N PHE A 6 0.90 3.22 5.40
CA PHE A 6 -0.34 2.46 5.26
C PHE A 6 -0.14 0.97 5.55
N ASP A 7 -1.24 0.31 5.86
CA ASP A 7 -1.27 -1.12 6.13
C ASP A 7 -2.60 -1.70 5.60
N THR A 8 -2.56 -2.92 5.09
CA THR A 8 -3.75 -3.63 4.65
C THR A 8 -4.05 -4.78 5.60
N GLU A 9 -5.32 -4.98 5.90
CA GLU A 9 -5.80 -6.16 6.62
C GLU A 9 -6.53 -7.04 5.63
N THR A 10 -6.28 -8.35 5.70
CA THR A 10 -6.79 -9.31 4.72
C THR A 10 -7.48 -10.48 5.40
N HIS A 11 -8.24 -11.23 4.60
CA HIS A 11 -8.73 -12.54 5.04
C HIS A 11 -7.54 -13.48 5.24
N LEU A 12 -7.75 -14.56 5.99
CA LEU A 12 -6.70 -15.54 6.24
C LEU A 12 -6.22 -16.14 4.91
N ILE A 13 -4.90 -16.36 4.82
CA ILE A 13 -4.29 -17.04 3.68
C ILE A 13 -4.62 -18.52 3.80
N GLY A 14 -5.22 -19.09 2.76
CA GLY A 14 -5.57 -20.50 2.70
C GLY A 14 -4.98 -21.17 1.47
N PRO A 15 -5.13 -22.51 1.36
CA PRO A 15 -4.65 -23.24 0.16
C PRO A 15 -5.27 -22.66 -1.10
N GLY A 16 -4.42 -22.37 -2.10
CA GLY A 16 -4.85 -21.80 -3.36
C GLY A 16 -4.99 -20.29 -3.40
N ASN A 17 -4.86 -19.61 -2.24
CA ASN A 17 -4.90 -18.15 -2.18
C ASN A 17 -3.48 -17.60 -2.10
N VAL A 18 -2.92 -17.23 -3.25
CA VAL A 18 -1.58 -16.61 -3.33
C VAL A 18 -1.64 -15.19 -2.79
N VAL A 19 -2.71 -14.45 -3.10
CA VAL A 19 -2.96 -13.10 -2.60
C VAL A 19 -4.31 -13.09 -1.90
N PRO A 20 -4.36 -12.87 -0.58
CA PRO A 20 -5.64 -12.86 0.14
C PRO A 20 -6.46 -11.62 -0.19
N LYS A 21 -7.76 -11.74 0.01
CA LYS A 21 -8.68 -10.64 -0.25
C LYS A 21 -8.56 -9.54 0.79
N LEU A 22 -8.60 -8.31 0.32
CA LEU A 22 -8.60 -7.12 1.16
C LEU A 22 -9.84 -7.08 2.08
N VAL A 23 -9.62 -6.75 3.34
CA VAL A 23 -10.70 -6.48 4.31
C VAL A 23 -10.78 -4.98 4.58
N CYS A 24 -9.65 -4.36 4.90
CA CYS A 24 -9.60 -2.92 5.15
C CYS A 24 -8.19 -2.39 4.93
N ILE A 25 -8.09 -1.07 4.80
CA ILE A 25 -6.84 -0.35 4.76
C ILE A 25 -6.84 0.68 5.89
N THR A 26 -5.70 0.81 6.56
CA THR A 26 -5.47 1.89 7.52
C THR A 26 -4.28 2.69 7.06
N TRP A 27 -4.27 3.99 7.33
CA TRP A 27 -3.13 4.82 6.97
C TRP A 27 -2.99 6.00 7.92
N THR A 28 -1.78 6.54 7.96
CA THR A 28 -1.44 7.72 8.76
C THR A 28 -0.89 8.78 7.83
N GLU A 29 -1.46 9.96 7.93
CA GLU A 29 -1.05 11.14 7.15
C GLU A 29 -1.13 12.36 8.06
N ASP A 30 -0.07 13.17 8.10
CA ASP A 30 -0.01 14.39 8.92
C ASP A 30 -0.33 14.13 10.40
N GLY A 31 0.13 12.99 10.93
CA GLY A 31 -0.07 12.63 12.33
C GLY A 31 -1.48 12.14 12.65
N LYS A 32 -2.35 12.01 11.67
CA LYS A 32 -3.72 11.51 11.85
C LYS A 32 -3.86 10.13 11.24
N SER A 33 -4.61 9.27 11.91
CA SER A 33 -4.87 7.90 11.46
C SER A 33 -6.27 7.76 10.92
N TYR A 34 -6.40 7.01 9.84
CA TYR A 34 -7.65 6.78 9.12
C TYR A 34 -7.81 5.30 8.81
N GLY A 35 -9.04 4.88 8.54
CA GLY A 35 -9.31 3.51 8.13
C GLY A 35 -10.58 3.41 7.30
N LEU A 36 -10.56 2.54 6.29
CA LEU A 36 -11.71 2.23 5.45
C LEU A 36 -11.75 0.74 5.18
N GLY A 37 -12.94 0.16 5.27
CA GLY A 37 -13.17 -1.25 4.96
C GLY A 37 -13.81 -1.45 3.59
N THR A 38 -13.92 -2.71 3.18
CA THR A 38 -14.50 -3.06 1.88
C THR A 38 -15.99 -2.71 1.78
N GLY A 39 -16.66 -2.47 2.91
CA GLY A 39 -18.04 -1.98 2.92
C GLY A 39 -18.18 -0.47 2.72
N ASP A 40 -17.08 0.27 2.74
CA ASP A 40 -17.11 1.73 2.59
C ASP A 40 -17.02 2.12 1.12
N GLU A 41 -17.94 2.97 0.68
CA GLU A 41 -18.02 3.40 -0.71
C GLU A 41 -16.79 4.20 -1.14
N GLU A 42 -16.15 4.91 -0.19
CA GLU A 42 -14.99 5.74 -0.47
C GLU A 42 -13.69 4.95 -0.62
N LEU A 43 -13.68 3.66 -0.31
CA LEU A 43 -12.43 2.89 -0.27
C LEU A 43 -11.66 2.95 -1.59
N LYS A 44 -12.32 2.63 -2.69
CA LYS A 44 -11.69 2.61 -4.01
C LYS A 44 -11.15 3.98 -4.41
N GLU A 45 -11.97 5.01 -4.22
CA GLU A 45 -11.60 6.38 -4.56
C GLU A 45 -10.40 6.84 -3.73
N THR A 46 -10.41 6.55 -2.42
CA THR A 46 -9.32 6.94 -1.53
C THR A 46 -8.02 6.24 -1.88
N VAL A 47 -8.06 4.92 -2.14
CA VAL A 47 -6.87 4.16 -2.57
C VAL A 47 -6.36 4.71 -3.90
N GLY A 48 -7.25 4.95 -4.86
CA GLY A 48 -6.87 5.52 -6.16
C GLY A 48 -6.21 6.88 -6.04
N GLU A 49 -6.72 7.73 -5.14
CA GLU A 49 -6.14 9.04 -4.90
C GLU A 49 -4.73 8.95 -4.31
N MET A 50 -4.53 8.07 -3.32
CA MET A 50 -3.21 7.88 -2.73
C MET A 50 -2.19 7.40 -3.77
N LEU A 51 -2.59 6.42 -4.58
CA LEU A 51 -1.73 5.89 -5.65
C LEU A 51 -1.45 6.93 -6.72
N LEU A 52 -2.45 7.73 -7.09
CA LEU A 52 -2.27 8.80 -8.06
C LEU A 52 -1.27 9.84 -7.56
N ARG A 53 -1.39 10.26 -6.30
CA ARG A 53 -0.46 11.23 -5.69
C ARG A 53 0.97 10.68 -5.67
N ALA A 54 1.13 9.38 -5.37
CA ALA A 54 2.46 8.76 -5.40
C ALA A 54 2.99 8.66 -6.82
N SER A 55 2.15 8.33 -7.79
CA SER A 55 2.54 8.25 -9.20
C SER A 55 2.93 9.60 -9.77
N GLU A 56 2.41 10.69 -9.22
CA GLU A 56 2.72 12.05 -9.62
C GLU A 56 3.91 12.65 -8.83
N GLY A 57 4.46 11.91 -7.89
CA GLY A 57 5.59 12.38 -7.08
C GLY A 57 5.22 13.31 -5.94
N LYS A 58 3.95 13.36 -5.55
CA LYS A 58 3.48 14.26 -4.48
C LYS A 58 3.59 13.66 -3.09
N VAL A 59 3.54 12.33 -2.98
CA VAL A 59 3.68 11.62 -1.70
C VAL A 59 4.57 10.40 -1.87
N THR A 60 5.15 9.94 -0.76
CA THR A 60 5.80 8.64 -0.68
C THR A 60 4.94 7.72 0.16
N LEU A 61 4.59 6.56 -0.39
CA LEU A 61 3.85 5.53 0.32
C LEU A 61 4.82 4.61 1.05
N VAL A 62 4.57 4.36 2.32
CA VAL A 62 5.43 3.52 3.16
C VAL A 62 4.57 2.41 3.76
N ALA A 63 5.04 1.17 3.66
CA ALA A 63 4.41 0.03 4.29
C ALA A 63 5.46 -0.92 4.84
N HIS A 64 5.12 -1.70 5.86
CA HIS A 64 6.08 -2.64 6.45
C HIS A 64 6.47 -3.74 5.45
N ASN A 65 5.53 -4.23 4.66
CA ASN A 65 5.78 -5.18 3.58
C ASN A 65 5.07 -4.69 2.31
N ALA A 66 5.65 -3.65 1.70
CA ALA A 66 4.99 -2.92 0.62
C ALA A 66 4.61 -3.79 -0.58
N ALA A 67 5.45 -4.77 -0.94
CA ALA A 67 5.15 -5.66 -2.06
C ALA A 67 3.87 -6.48 -1.80
N PHE A 68 3.70 -6.96 -0.57
CA PHE A 68 2.49 -7.67 -0.18
C PHE A 68 1.27 -6.76 -0.22
N ASP A 69 1.36 -5.59 0.42
CA ASP A 69 0.25 -4.64 0.48
C ASP A 69 -0.17 -4.17 -0.92
N MET A 70 0.80 -3.90 -1.79
CA MET A 70 0.50 -3.50 -3.17
C MET A 70 -0.13 -4.63 -3.96
N ALA A 71 0.29 -5.87 -3.74
CA ALA A 71 -0.33 -7.03 -4.38
C ALA A 71 -1.79 -7.18 -3.93
N VAL A 72 -2.08 -6.96 -2.65
CA VAL A 72 -3.45 -6.98 -2.11
C VAL A 72 -4.29 -5.89 -2.76
N LEU A 73 -3.77 -4.66 -2.88
CA LEU A 73 -4.49 -3.55 -3.52
C LEU A 73 -4.71 -3.81 -5.00
N LEU A 74 -3.72 -4.36 -5.71
CA LEU A 74 -3.84 -4.69 -7.13
C LEU A 74 -4.89 -5.79 -7.35
N ASN A 75 -4.93 -6.77 -6.47
CA ASN A 75 -5.94 -7.83 -6.55
C ASN A 75 -7.35 -7.29 -6.32
N ALA A 76 -7.50 -6.37 -5.38
CA ALA A 76 -8.79 -5.74 -5.10
C ALA A 76 -9.23 -4.77 -6.20
N PHE A 77 -8.28 -4.02 -6.76
CA PHE A 77 -8.52 -2.95 -7.73
C PHE A 77 -7.56 -3.08 -8.91
N PRO A 78 -7.75 -4.06 -9.81
CA PRO A 78 -6.82 -4.29 -10.94
C PRO A 78 -6.63 -3.08 -11.85
N GLU A 79 -7.60 -2.19 -11.90
CA GLU A 79 -7.54 -0.98 -12.72
C GLU A 79 -6.47 0.02 -12.26
N PHE A 80 -5.90 -0.18 -11.06
CA PHE A 80 -4.84 0.69 -10.52
C PHE A 80 -3.43 0.22 -10.84
N ASP A 81 -3.28 -0.77 -11.71
CA ASP A 81 -1.97 -1.36 -12.04
C ASP A 81 -0.96 -0.32 -12.53
N GLU A 82 -1.36 0.55 -13.46
CA GLU A 82 -0.47 1.59 -13.99
C GLU A 82 -0.03 2.58 -12.91
N LEU A 83 -0.94 2.95 -12.02
CA LEU A 83 -0.62 3.87 -10.92
C LEU A 83 0.40 3.24 -9.96
N ILE A 84 0.23 1.95 -9.67
CA ILE A 84 1.15 1.22 -8.79
C ILE A 84 2.54 1.14 -9.45
N PHE A 85 2.62 0.75 -10.72
CA PHE A 85 3.89 0.69 -11.45
C PHE A 85 4.58 2.04 -11.51
N GLU A 86 3.83 3.11 -11.80
CA GLU A 86 4.40 4.45 -11.88
C GLU A 86 4.91 4.93 -10.52
N ALA A 87 4.20 4.62 -9.43
CA ALA A 87 4.65 4.97 -8.09
C ALA A 87 5.98 4.28 -7.75
N TYR A 88 6.12 2.99 -8.09
CA TYR A 88 7.39 2.27 -7.94
C TYR A 88 8.50 2.85 -8.83
N ALA A 89 8.18 3.15 -10.09
CA ALA A 89 9.16 3.69 -11.02
C ALA A 89 9.74 5.03 -10.55
N ARG A 90 8.95 5.83 -9.85
CA ARG A 90 9.39 7.09 -9.26
C ARG A 90 10.10 6.94 -7.91
N GLY A 91 10.17 5.71 -7.38
CA GLY A 91 10.77 5.48 -6.07
C GLY A 91 9.90 5.95 -4.90
N ASN A 92 8.60 6.09 -5.10
CA ASN A 92 7.67 6.62 -4.11
C ASN A 92 6.90 5.54 -3.35
N VAL A 93 7.44 4.31 -3.34
CA VAL A 93 6.95 3.21 -2.50
C VAL A 93 8.13 2.65 -1.74
N LEU A 94 8.07 2.69 -0.41
CA LEU A 94 9.13 2.21 0.46
C LEU A 94 8.63 1.06 1.32
N CYS A 95 9.51 0.07 1.52
CA CYS A 95 9.24 -1.11 2.34
C CYS A 95 10.14 -1.09 3.57
N THR A 96 9.55 -0.94 4.77
CA THR A 96 10.35 -0.87 6.00
C THR A 96 10.94 -2.23 6.39
N ALA A 97 10.25 -3.34 6.10
CA ALA A 97 10.77 -4.68 6.38
C ALA A 97 12.06 -4.95 5.59
N LEU A 98 12.09 -4.57 4.30
CA LEU A 98 13.28 -4.73 3.48
C LEU A 98 14.43 -3.86 3.99
N ARG A 99 14.12 -2.63 4.38
CA ARG A 99 15.12 -1.71 4.94
C ARG A 99 15.73 -2.25 6.22
N GLU A 100 14.91 -2.81 7.12
CA GLU A 100 15.40 -3.42 8.35
C GLU A 100 16.34 -4.58 8.06
N LYS A 101 15.99 -5.45 7.12
CA LYS A 101 16.84 -6.58 6.72
C LYS A 101 18.19 -6.12 6.17
N LEU A 102 18.19 -5.07 5.36
CA LEU A 102 19.41 -4.50 4.82
C LEU A 102 20.31 -3.90 5.91
N LEU A 103 19.72 -3.25 6.90
CA LEU A 103 20.47 -2.69 8.03
C LEU A 103 21.10 -3.79 8.88
N ILE A 104 20.39 -4.88 9.12
CA ILE A 104 20.93 -6.04 9.85
C ILE A 104 22.10 -6.68 9.09
N LEU A 105 21.98 -6.81 7.77
CA LEU A 105 23.02 -7.41 6.94
C LEU A 105 24.26 -6.54 6.79
N SER A 106 24.13 -5.22 6.95
CA SER A 106 25.25 -4.29 6.80
C SER A 106 26.09 -4.14 8.07
N ASP A 107 25.65 -4.69 9.18
CA ASP A 107 26.43 -4.77 10.41
C ASP A 107 27.43 -5.93 10.32
#